data_c9e44100f0b31633f01d33a45f5859ab
#
_entry.id   c9e44100f0b31633f01d33a45f5859ab
#
_cell.length_a   1.000
_cell.length_b   1.000
_cell.length_c   1.000
_cell.angle_alpha   90.00
_cell.angle_beta   90.00
_cell.angle_gamma   90.00
#
_symmetry.space_group_name_H-M   'P 1'
#
loop_
_entity.id
_entity.type
_entity.pdbx_description
1 polymer ?
#
loop_
_entity_poly.entity_id
_entity_poly.type
_entity_poly.pdbx_seq_one_letter_code
_entity_poly.pdbx_strand_id
1 'polypeptide(L)'
;MKLNEVLKNIHPIKIVGDAEVEITGVNIDSRRIKAGHLFIAMKGTQVDGHQFIAKAIELGAKSILCEDLPEPVTGVTYVQVASTEDAAGKVATLFYGDPSRKLKLVGVTGTNGKTTIATLLYNMFRKFGHKVGLLSTVCNYVDDLPIPADHTTPDPIELNELLAKMVEAGCEYAFMECSSHAIHQKRIGGLKFAGGLFTNLTRDHLDYHKTFENYRNAKKAFFDGLPKDAFAITNADDKNGMVMVQNTKATVKTYSTRTLADFRARILECHFEGMYLEIDGREVGVQFIGKFNVSNILAVYGAAVMLGKRPEDILLVLSTLHSVSGRLEPIRSPEGFTAIVDYAHTPDALANVLNAIHEVLDGKGHVITVCGAGGNRDKGKRPLMAQEAVRQSDRVIITSDNPRFEEPQAIINDMLAGLNDQQLRKVISITDRKEAIRTACMMAKRGDVVLVAGKGHEDYQEIKGVKHHFDDKEVLHDIFKA
;
A
#
# COMPACT_ATOMS: atom_id res chain seq x y z
N MET A 1 -5.92 -30.89 10.71
CA MET A 1 -4.71 -31.14 9.89
C MET A 1 -3.59 -31.58 10.81
N LYS A 2 -2.77 -32.56 10.41
CA LYS A 2 -1.64 -32.99 11.23
C LYS A 2 -0.49 -32.00 11.19
N LEU A 3 0.24 -31.87 12.30
CA LEU A 3 1.37 -30.95 12.40
C LEU A 3 2.44 -31.23 11.33
N ASN A 4 2.81 -32.48 11.10
CA ASN A 4 3.80 -32.86 10.08
C ASN A 4 3.41 -32.41 8.66
N GLU A 5 2.13 -32.24 8.34
CA GLU A 5 1.66 -31.80 7.04
C GLU A 5 1.98 -30.34 6.79
N VAL A 6 1.86 -29.48 7.80
CA VAL A 6 2.21 -28.05 7.70
C VAL A 6 3.72 -27.78 7.78
N LEU A 7 4.49 -28.76 8.21
CA LEU A 7 5.95 -28.66 8.31
C LEU A 7 6.70 -29.08 7.02
N LYS A 8 6.00 -29.59 5.99
CA LYS A 8 6.64 -30.13 4.76
C LYS A 8 7.56 -29.15 4.02
N ASN A 9 7.27 -27.86 4.08
CA ASN A 9 8.04 -26.83 3.36
C ASN A 9 9.05 -26.09 4.24
N ILE A 10 9.28 -26.58 5.45
CA ILE A 10 10.30 -26.06 6.37
C ILE A 10 11.27 -27.18 6.76
N HIS A 11 12.41 -26.80 7.32
CA HIS A 11 13.45 -27.75 7.78
C HIS A 11 13.60 -27.60 9.30
N PRO A 12 12.85 -28.38 10.12
CA PRO A 12 13.01 -28.34 11.56
C PRO A 12 14.42 -28.78 11.96
N ILE A 13 15.05 -28.07 12.90
CA ILE A 13 16.29 -28.44 13.53
C ILE A 13 16.04 -29.63 14.48
N LYS A 14 14.92 -29.54 15.24
CA LYS A 14 14.53 -30.55 16.21
C LYS A 14 13.01 -30.54 16.39
N ILE A 15 12.44 -31.72 16.60
CA ILE A 15 11.05 -31.88 17.02
C ILE A 15 11.07 -32.64 18.36
N VAL A 16 10.35 -32.11 19.36
CA VAL A 16 10.20 -32.71 20.70
C VAL A 16 8.70 -32.89 20.93
N GLY A 17 8.28 -34.15 21.03
CA GLY A 17 6.87 -34.53 21.15
C GLY A 17 6.35 -35.28 19.92
N ASP A 18 5.02 -35.27 19.72
CA ASP A 18 4.32 -36.01 18.65
C ASP A 18 4.10 -35.11 17.42
N ALA A 19 4.78 -35.41 16.31
CA ALA A 19 4.60 -34.70 15.05
C ALA A 19 3.27 -35.04 14.32
N GLU A 20 2.58 -36.10 14.73
CA GLU A 20 1.27 -36.50 14.18
C GLU A 20 0.09 -35.83 14.91
N VAL A 21 0.36 -34.96 15.89
CA VAL A 21 -0.68 -34.24 16.62
C VAL A 21 -1.53 -33.41 15.66
N GLU A 22 -2.85 -33.44 15.85
CA GLU A 22 -3.78 -32.62 15.09
C GLU A 22 -3.74 -31.17 15.57
N ILE A 23 -3.57 -30.23 14.63
CA ILE A 23 -3.71 -28.80 14.86
C ILE A 23 -5.01 -28.26 14.23
N THR A 24 -5.72 -27.42 14.97
CA THR A 24 -7.01 -26.84 14.59
C THR A 24 -6.89 -25.39 14.12
N GLY A 25 -5.73 -24.77 14.31
CA GLY A 25 -5.44 -23.40 13.91
C GLY A 25 -3.96 -23.08 14.04
N VAL A 26 -3.55 -21.99 13.41
CA VAL A 26 -2.20 -21.45 13.48
C VAL A 26 -2.27 -19.96 13.86
N ASN A 27 -1.44 -19.49 14.76
CA ASN A 27 -1.40 -18.08 15.12
C ASN A 27 -0.02 -17.63 15.58
N ILE A 28 0.30 -16.35 15.36
CA ILE A 28 1.50 -15.67 15.85
C ILE A 28 1.18 -14.77 17.06
N ASP A 29 -0.09 -14.48 17.34
CA ASP A 29 -0.56 -13.72 18.49
C ASP A 29 -1.07 -14.68 19.56
N SER A 30 -0.39 -14.72 20.72
CA SER A 30 -0.76 -15.59 21.84
C SER A 30 -2.19 -15.33 22.36
N ARG A 31 -2.69 -14.10 22.25
CA ARG A 31 -4.06 -13.74 22.67
C ARG A 31 -5.15 -14.36 21.82
N ARG A 32 -4.83 -14.78 20.59
CA ARG A 32 -5.74 -15.40 19.61
C ARG A 32 -5.64 -16.94 19.62
N ILE A 33 -4.81 -17.51 20.50
CA ILE A 33 -4.66 -18.96 20.62
C ILE A 33 -5.92 -19.58 21.24
N LYS A 34 -6.29 -20.73 20.69
CA LYS A 34 -7.39 -21.59 21.14
C LYS A 34 -6.88 -23.04 21.30
N ALA A 35 -7.70 -23.88 21.91
CA ALA A 35 -7.37 -25.29 22.10
C ALA A 35 -7.01 -25.98 20.75
N GLY A 36 -5.87 -26.68 20.74
CA GLY A 36 -5.38 -27.38 19.55
C GLY A 36 -4.60 -26.54 18.56
N HIS A 37 -4.37 -25.25 18.82
CA HIS A 37 -3.60 -24.39 17.91
C HIS A 37 -2.11 -24.70 17.92
N LEU A 38 -1.44 -24.43 16.79
CA LEU A 38 -0.02 -24.21 16.67
C LEU A 38 0.28 -22.72 16.95
N PHE A 39 1.06 -22.42 17.95
CA PHE A 39 1.59 -21.08 18.19
C PHE A 39 2.97 -20.94 17.57
N ILE A 40 3.17 -19.89 16.76
CA ILE A 40 4.47 -19.55 16.18
C ILE A 40 5.06 -18.39 16.98
N ALA A 41 6.13 -18.67 17.74
CA ALA A 41 6.83 -17.69 18.57
C ALA A 41 7.76 -16.82 17.71
N MET A 42 7.20 -15.77 17.08
CA MET A 42 7.95 -14.88 16.20
C MET A 42 8.93 -14.01 16.98
N LYS A 43 10.16 -13.88 16.53
CA LYS A 43 11.08 -12.82 16.97
C LYS A 43 10.70 -11.51 16.25
N GLY A 44 9.78 -10.75 16.83
CA GLY A 44 9.35 -9.47 16.26
C GLY A 44 10.41 -8.37 16.46
N THR A 45 10.24 -7.27 15.73
CA THR A 45 11.16 -6.11 15.80
C THR A 45 11.09 -5.33 17.13
N GLN A 46 10.01 -5.46 17.89
CA GLN A 46 9.78 -4.77 19.18
C GLN A 46 9.63 -5.74 20.35
N VAL A 47 9.08 -6.93 20.11
CA VAL A 47 8.73 -7.89 21.14
C VAL A 47 9.12 -9.30 20.65
N ASP A 48 9.78 -10.07 21.51
CA ASP A 48 10.09 -11.48 21.24
C ASP A 48 8.90 -12.35 21.65
N GLY A 49 8.31 -13.04 20.68
CA GLY A 49 7.17 -13.93 20.86
C GLY A 49 7.46 -15.14 21.77
N HIS A 50 8.75 -15.52 21.97
CA HIS A 50 9.12 -16.64 22.84
C HIS A 50 8.69 -16.42 24.30
N GLN A 51 8.63 -15.16 24.78
CA GLN A 51 8.12 -14.83 26.13
C GLN A 51 6.64 -15.19 26.33
N PHE A 52 5.88 -15.40 25.27
CA PHE A 52 4.45 -15.72 25.33
C PHE A 52 4.16 -17.23 25.16
N ILE A 53 5.18 -18.09 25.04
CA ILE A 53 4.99 -19.54 24.85
C ILE A 53 4.18 -20.13 26.00
N ALA A 54 4.54 -19.83 27.26
CA ALA A 54 3.80 -20.33 28.42
C ALA A 54 2.31 -19.91 28.39
N LYS A 55 2.04 -18.67 28.01
CA LYS A 55 0.66 -18.15 27.88
C LYS A 55 -0.10 -18.85 26.75
N ALA A 56 0.53 -19.12 25.63
CA ALA A 56 -0.07 -19.85 24.53
C ALA A 56 -0.45 -21.29 24.96
N ILE A 57 0.40 -21.96 25.74
CA ILE A 57 0.14 -23.31 26.28
C ILE A 57 -1.04 -23.26 27.26
N GLU A 58 -1.11 -22.28 28.17
CA GLU A 58 -2.24 -22.08 29.08
C GLU A 58 -3.58 -21.93 28.33
N LEU A 59 -3.56 -21.24 27.16
CA LEU A 59 -4.71 -21.04 26.29
C LEU A 59 -5.05 -22.28 25.41
N GLY A 60 -4.24 -23.35 25.51
CA GLY A 60 -4.51 -24.62 24.88
C GLY A 60 -3.73 -24.89 23.59
N ALA A 61 -2.65 -24.18 23.31
CA ALA A 61 -1.75 -24.55 22.22
C ALA A 61 -1.23 -25.99 22.42
N LYS A 62 -1.33 -26.80 21.37
CA LYS A 62 -0.84 -28.19 21.33
C LYS A 62 0.53 -28.29 20.69
N SER A 63 0.91 -27.28 19.94
CA SER A 63 2.20 -27.25 19.26
C SER A 63 2.80 -25.84 19.32
N ILE A 64 4.11 -25.77 19.41
CA ILE A 64 4.90 -24.54 19.47
C ILE A 64 5.97 -24.59 18.39
N LEU A 65 6.03 -23.60 17.51
CA LEU A 65 7.14 -23.40 16.58
C LEU A 65 7.99 -22.24 17.10
N CYS A 66 9.28 -22.50 17.36
CA CYS A 66 10.18 -21.58 18.04
C CYS A 66 11.61 -21.67 17.51
N GLU A 67 12.44 -20.69 17.80
CA GLU A 67 13.89 -20.71 17.52
C GLU A 67 14.65 -21.25 18.73
N ASP A 68 14.26 -20.83 19.94
CA ASP A 68 14.83 -21.26 21.18
C ASP A 68 13.87 -22.23 21.90
N LEU A 69 14.30 -23.46 22.13
CA LEU A 69 13.50 -24.47 22.83
C LEU A 69 13.37 -24.12 24.32
N PRO A 70 12.16 -23.92 24.85
CA PRO A 70 11.96 -23.85 26.31
C PRO A 70 12.02 -25.25 26.93
N GLU A 71 11.89 -25.33 28.26
CA GLU A 71 11.66 -26.59 28.93
C GLU A 71 10.36 -27.23 28.43
N PRO A 72 10.39 -28.49 27.94
CA PRO A 72 9.22 -29.15 27.38
C PRO A 72 8.12 -29.40 28.41
N VAL A 73 6.91 -29.04 28.07
CA VAL A 73 5.69 -29.37 28.85
C VAL A 73 5.07 -30.65 28.29
N THR A 74 4.69 -31.57 29.15
CA THR A 74 4.03 -32.83 28.75
C THR A 74 2.75 -32.56 27.95
N GLY A 75 2.61 -33.22 26.81
CA GLY A 75 1.45 -33.10 25.94
C GLY A 75 1.49 -31.92 24.97
N VAL A 76 2.62 -31.22 24.88
CA VAL A 76 2.87 -30.16 23.90
C VAL A 76 4.04 -30.58 23.01
N THR A 77 3.86 -30.38 21.69
CA THR A 77 4.92 -30.64 20.70
C THR A 77 5.67 -29.37 20.36
N TYR A 78 6.98 -29.41 20.39
CA TYR A 78 7.85 -28.30 20.06
C TYR A 78 8.60 -28.56 18.75
N VAL A 79 8.59 -27.57 17.87
CA VAL A 79 9.30 -27.60 16.60
C VAL A 79 10.32 -26.48 16.59
N GLN A 80 11.59 -26.82 16.67
CA GLN A 80 12.69 -25.85 16.58
C GLN A 80 13.08 -25.59 15.14
N VAL A 81 13.16 -24.32 14.76
CA VAL A 81 13.61 -23.85 13.44
C VAL A 81 14.70 -22.79 13.57
N ALA A 82 15.45 -22.57 12.49
CA ALA A 82 16.48 -21.53 12.45
C ALA A 82 15.90 -20.12 12.42
N SER A 83 14.69 -19.94 11.83
CA SER A 83 14.00 -18.67 11.74
C SER A 83 12.48 -18.89 11.72
N THR A 84 11.81 -18.34 12.69
CA THR A 84 10.33 -18.35 12.75
C THR A 84 9.72 -17.42 11.71
N GLU A 85 10.40 -16.33 11.33
CA GLU A 85 9.95 -15.46 10.21
C GLU A 85 9.92 -16.21 8.88
N ASP A 86 10.98 -16.96 8.55
CA ASP A 86 11.05 -17.75 7.32
C ASP A 86 10.05 -18.93 7.30
N ALA A 87 9.71 -19.45 8.47
CA ALA A 87 8.80 -20.59 8.62
C ALA A 87 7.32 -20.20 8.60
N ALA A 88 6.95 -19.08 9.22
CA ALA A 88 5.56 -18.71 9.49
C ALA A 88 4.70 -18.67 8.22
N GLY A 89 5.14 -17.99 7.17
CA GLY A 89 4.42 -17.93 5.91
C GLY A 89 4.24 -19.28 5.23
N LYS A 90 5.28 -20.13 5.25
CA LYS A 90 5.23 -21.47 4.65
C LYS A 90 4.28 -22.40 5.40
N VAL A 91 4.29 -22.31 6.74
CA VAL A 91 3.35 -23.07 7.60
C VAL A 91 1.93 -22.62 7.38
N ALA A 92 1.68 -21.30 7.38
CA ALA A 92 0.36 -20.74 7.11
C ALA A 92 -0.17 -21.15 5.72
N THR A 93 0.68 -21.07 4.70
CA THR A 93 0.33 -21.46 3.33
C THR A 93 -0.19 -22.91 3.28
N LEU A 94 0.52 -23.84 3.91
CA LEU A 94 0.09 -25.25 3.94
C LEU A 94 -1.15 -25.45 4.81
N PHE A 95 -1.25 -24.78 5.95
CA PHE A 95 -2.41 -24.88 6.83
C PHE A 95 -3.71 -24.46 6.13
N TYR A 96 -3.66 -23.38 5.36
CA TYR A 96 -4.80 -22.87 4.59
C TYR A 96 -4.97 -23.52 3.20
N GLY A 97 -4.26 -24.61 2.92
CA GLY A 97 -4.43 -25.42 1.70
C GLY A 97 -3.85 -24.80 0.43
N ASP A 98 -2.75 -24.05 0.59
CA ASP A 98 -1.97 -23.39 -0.49
C ASP A 98 -2.84 -22.52 -1.42
N PRO A 99 -3.53 -21.49 -0.87
CA PRO A 99 -4.54 -20.75 -1.63
C PRO A 99 -3.93 -19.96 -2.80
N SER A 100 -2.67 -19.49 -2.67
CA SER A 100 -2.02 -18.71 -3.71
C SER A 100 -1.78 -19.49 -5.01
N ARG A 101 -1.72 -20.83 -4.98
CA ARG A 101 -1.64 -21.66 -6.18
C ARG A 101 -2.97 -21.85 -6.91
N LYS A 102 -4.07 -21.53 -6.23
CA LYS A 102 -5.43 -21.64 -6.77
C LYS A 102 -5.93 -20.32 -7.35
N LEU A 103 -5.14 -19.26 -7.21
CA LEU A 103 -5.41 -17.90 -7.68
C LEU A 103 -4.30 -17.46 -8.65
N LYS A 104 -4.61 -16.53 -9.54
CA LYS A 104 -3.59 -15.73 -10.22
C LYS A 104 -3.25 -14.52 -9.35
N LEU A 105 -2.34 -14.74 -8.38
CA LEU A 105 -1.92 -13.72 -7.42
C LEU A 105 -0.86 -12.80 -8.04
N VAL A 106 -1.10 -11.49 -8.04
CA VAL A 106 -0.17 -10.48 -8.55
C VAL A 106 0.17 -9.50 -7.43
N GLY A 107 1.47 -9.32 -7.20
CA GLY A 107 1.98 -8.40 -6.19
C GLY A 107 2.47 -7.08 -6.81
N VAL A 108 2.19 -5.98 -6.14
CA VAL A 108 2.65 -4.64 -6.54
C VAL A 108 3.55 -4.06 -5.47
N THR A 109 4.78 -3.69 -5.82
CA THR A 109 5.72 -3.04 -4.90
C THR A 109 6.33 -1.77 -5.50
N GLY A 110 6.82 -0.90 -4.64
CA GLY A 110 7.41 0.40 -4.96
C GLY A 110 7.17 1.38 -3.81
N THR A 111 7.61 2.62 -3.96
CA THR A 111 7.31 3.67 -2.96
C THR A 111 5.88 4.16 -3.16
N ASN A 112 5.56 4.68 -4.33
CA ASN A 112 4.24 5.24 -4.68
C ASN A 112 3.54 4.40 -5.75
N GLY A 113 2.21 4.50 -5.83
CA GLY A 113 1.40 3.88 -6.89
C GLY A 113 0.86 2.47 -6.58
N LYS A 114 1.33 1.79 -5.52
CA LYS A 114 0.91 0.42 -5.18
C LYS A 114 -0.60 0.28 -5.04
N THR A 115 -1.22 1.09 -4.21
CA THR A 115 -2.66 1.10 -3.95
C THR A 115 -3.45 1.37 -5.22
N THR A 116 -3.04 2.37 -5.98
CA THR A 116 -3.70 2.73 -7.25
C THR A 116 -3.67 1.55 -8.21
N ILE A 117 -2.51 0.95 -8.44
CA ILE A 117 -2.37 -0.16 -9.40
C ILE A 117 -3.13 -1.40 -8.94
N ALA A 118 -2.99 -1.81 -7.67
CA ALA A 118 -3.70 -2.99 -7.16
C ALA A 118 -5.23 -2.81 -7.25
N THR A 119 -5.74 -1.65 -6.86
CA THR A 119 -7.17 -1.33 -6.92
C THR A 119 -7.68 -1.22 -8.36
N LEU A 120 -6.91 -0.62 -9.27
CA LEU A 120 -7.30 -0.53 -10.68
C LEU A 120 -7.34 -1.91 -11.34
N LEU A 121 -6.39 -2.80 -11.04
CA LEU A 121 -6.42 -4.19 -11.50
C LEU A 121 -7.64 -4.94 -10.95
N TYR A 122 -7.93 -4.80 -9.67
CA TYR A 122 -9.13 -5.37 -9.07
C TYR A 122 -10.39 -4.88 -9.78
N ASN A 123 -10.57 -3.58 -9.95
CA ASN A 123 -11.73 -2.99 -10.63
C ASN A 123 -11.81 -3.42 -12.11
N MET A 124 -10.67 -3.46 -12.82
CA MET A 124 -10.61 -3.86 -14.22
C MET A 124 -11.04 -5.32 -14.40
N PHE A 125 -10.50 -6.24 -13.61
CA PHE A 125 -10.81 -7.66 -13.74
C PHE A 125 -12.24 -7.99 -13.32
N ARG A 126 -12.82 -7.23 -12.39
CA ARG A 126 -14.25 -7.30 -12.08
C ARG A 126 -15.12 -6.83 -13.25
N LYS A 127 -14.72 -5.77 -13.94
CA LYS A 127 -15.40 -5.31 -15.17
C LYS A 127 -15.29 -6.32 -16.32
N PHE A 128 -14.25 -7.16 -16.33
CA PHE A 128 -14.19 -8.33 -17.22
C PHE A 128 -15.09 -9.49 -16.79
N GLY A 129 -15.80 -9.38 -15.69
CA GLY A 129 -16.75 -10.40 -15.20
C GLY A 129 -16.10 -11.48 -14.31
N HIS A 130 -14.87 -11.29 -13.84
CA HIS A 130 -14.24 -12.21 -12.90
C HIS A 130 -14.57 -11.88 -11.46
N LYS A 131 -14.55 -12.90 -10.61
CA LYS A 131 -14.45 -12.72 -9.15
C LYS A 131 -13.00 -12.47 -8.78
N VAL A 132 -12.75 -11.43 -8.00
CA VAL A 132 -11.41 -10.90 -7.74
C VAL A 132 -11.21 -10.56 -6.27
N GLY A 133 -10.04 -10.90 -5.74
CA GLY A 133 -9.59 -10.45 -4.43
C GLY A 133 -8.70 -9.21 -4.50
N LEU A 134 -8.73 -8.39 -3.46
CA LEU A 134 -7.84 -7.25 -3.28
C LEU A 134 -7.29 -7.23 -1.85
N LEU A 135 -5.98 -7.03 -1.73
CA LEU A 135 -5.31 -6.78 -0.46
C LEU A 135 -4.56 -5.44 -0.57
N SER A 136 -5.08 -4.41 0.10
CA SER A 136 -4.56 -3.05 -0.05
C SER A 136 -4.60 -2.25 1.25
N THR A 137 -3.91 -1.11 1.26
CA THR A 137 -3.89 -0.18 2.39
C THR A 137 -5.28 0.36 2.72
N VAL A 138 -6.13 0.55 1.72
CA VAL A 138 -7.45 1.18 1.87
C VAL A 138 -8.47 0.20 2.43
N CYS A 139 -8.60 -0.95 1.80
CA CYS A 139 -9.55 -1.98 2.17
C CYS A 139 -9.15 -3.29 1.48
N ASN A 140 -9.35 -4.40 2.15
CA ASN A 140 -9.26 -5.71 1.55
C ASN A 140 -10.65 -6.09 0.98
N TYR A 141 -10.67 -6.84 -0.12
CA TYR A 141 -11.92 -7.36 -0.70
C TYR A 141 -11.81 -8.84 -0.99
N VAL A 142 -12.80 -9.58 -0.56
CA VAL A 142 -13.06 -10.96 -1.00
C VAL A 142 -14.25 -10.89 -1.96
N ASP A 143 -13.96 -10.82 -3.25
CA ASP A 143 -14.91 -10.44 -4.29
C ASP A 143 -15.57 -9.07 -3.96
N ASP A 144 -16.87 -9.01 -3.69
CA ASP A 144 -17.60 -7.80 -3.32
C ASP A 144 -17.55 -7.48 -1.81
N LEU A 145 -17.12 -8.43 -0.98
CA LEU A 145 -17.15 -8.28 0.47
C LEU A 145 -15.96 -7.43 0.95
N PRO A 146 -16.17 -6.20 1.46
CA PRO A 146 -15.11 -5.41 2.05
C PRO A 146 -14.72 -5.97 3.42
N ILE A 147 -13.40 -6.01 3.67
CA ILE A 147 -12.82 -6.40 4.96
C ILE A 147 -11.86 -5.27 5.37
N PRO A 148 -12.02 -4.67 6.56
CA PRO A 148 -11.11 -3.63 7.03
C PRO A 148 -9.65 -4.07 6.96
N ALA A 149 -8.77 -3.17 6.56
CA ALA A 149 -7.33 -3.41 6.48
C ALA A 149 -6.62 -2.72 7.66
N ASP A 150 -5.96 -3.50 8.51
CA ASP A 150 -5.12 -2.95 9.59
C ASP A 150 -3.71 -2.62 9.10
N HIS A 151 -3.25 -3.30 8.06
CA HIS A 151 -1.93 -3.12 7.45
C HIS A 151 -2.02 -3.18 5.92
N THR A 152 -1.11 -2.46 5.25
CA THR A 152 -0.96 -2.52 3.78
C THR A 152 -0.79 -3.95 3.26
N THR A 153 -0.01 -4.74 3.97
CA THR A 153 0.16 -6.18 3.74
C THR A 153 -0.03 -6.87 5.07
N PRO A 154 -1.03 -7.74 5.23
CA PRO A 154 -1.31 -8.45 6.48
C PRO A 154 -0.14 -9.32 6.97
N ASP A 155 -0.21 -9.80 8.21
CA ASP A 155 0.68 -10.84 8.70
C ASP A 155 0.49 -12.16 7.93
N PRO A 156 1.43 -13.11 7.98
CA PRO A 156 1.36 -14.31 7.15
C PRO A 156 0.14 -15.21 7.43
N ILE A 157 -0.41 -15.19 8.64
CA ILE A 157 -1.59 -15.99 9.00
C ILE A 157 -2.84 -15.36 8.39
N GLU A 158 -3.08 -14.09 8.68
CA GLU A 158 -4.20 -13.32 8.14
C GLU A 158 -4.17 -13.29 6.60
N LEU A 159 -2.98 -13.12 6.01
CA LEU A 159 -2.80 -13.11 4.57
C LEU A 159 -3.27 -14.42 3.93
N ASN A 160 -2.84 -15.56 4.44
CA ASN A 160 -3.25 -16.86 3.91
C ASN A 160 -4.72 -17.16 4.20
N GLU A 161 -5.27 -16.74 5.35
CA GLU A 161 -6.69 -16.82 5.66
C GLU A 161 -7.55 -16.06 4.64
N LEU A 162 -7.16 -14.79 4.33
CA LEU A 162 -7.86 -13.98 3.33
C LEU A 162 -7.79 -14.60 1.93
N LEU A 163 -6.62 -15.09 1.52
CA LEU A 163 -6.47 -15.78 0.23
C LEU A 163 -7.32 -17.06 0.18
N ALA A 164 -7.42 -17.82 1.27
CA ALA A 164 -8.28 -18.99 1.34
C ALA A 164 -9.77 -18.60 1.20
N LYS A 165 -10.22 -17.55 1.87
CA LYS A 165 -11.59 -17.00 1.71
C LYS A 165 -11.86 -16.55 0.27
N MET A 166 -10.86 -15.96 -0.42
CA MET A 166 -10.99 -15.60 -1.84
C MET A 166 -11.19 -16.84 -2.72
N VAL A 167 -10.44 -17.93 -2.46
CA VAL A 167 -10.61 -19.21 -3.17
C VAL A 167 -12.00 -19.79 -2.92
N GLU A 168 -12.47 -19.81 -1.66
CA GLU A 168 -13.80 -20.29 -1.29
C GLU A 168 -14.92 -19.47 -1.95
N ALA A 169 -14.74 -18.15 -2.08
CA ALA A 169 -15.67 -17.28 -2.79
C ALA A 169 -15.64 -17.46 -4.32
N GLY A 170 -14.68 -18.23 -4.85
CA GLY A 170 -14.53 -18.50 -6.27
C GLY A 170 -13.74 -17.42 -7.01
N CYS A 171 -12.90 -16.63 -6.33
CA CYS A 171 -12.01 -15.68 -6.99
C CYS A 171 -11.00 -16.42 -7.88
N GLU A 172 -10.79 -15.89 -9.08
CA GLU A 172 -9.78 -16.38 -10.03
C GLU A 172 -8.47 -15.61 -9.95
N TYR A 173 -8.58 -14.34 -9.58
CA TYR A 173 -7.47 -13.38 -9.48
C TYR A 173 -7.44 -12.77 -8.09
N ALA A 174 -6.23 -12.42 -7.64
CA ALA A 174 -6.04 -11.57 -6.48
C ALA A 174 -4.90 -10.59 -6.74
N PHE A 175 -5.11 -9.34 -6.38
CA PHE A 175 -4.12 -8.27 -6.50
C PHE A 175 -3.76 -7.76 -5.11
N MET A 176 -2.47 -7.61 -4.84
CA MET A 176 -2.04 -7.19 -3.51
C MET A 176 -0.88 -6.20 -3.52
N GLU A 177 -0.89 -5.30 -2.54
CA GLU A 177 0.25 -4.48 -2.23
C GLU A 177 1.30 -5.30 -1.45
N CYS A 178 2.55 -5.30 -1.93
CA CYS A 178 3.69 -5.88 -1.24
C CYS A 178 4.56 -4.74 -0.68
N SER A 179 4.36 -4.40 0.59
CA SER A 179 5.17 -3.37 1.27
C SER A 179 6.59 -3.86 1.51
N SER A 180 7.55 -2.92 1.58
CA SER A 180 8.96 -3.28 1.88
C SER A 180 9.11 -3.94 3.25
N HIS A 181 8.30 -3.55 4.23
CA HIS A 181 8.25 -4.19 5.54
C HIS A 181 7.78 -5.64 5.43
N ALA A 182 6.71 -5.90 4.71
CA ALA A 182 6.17 -7.25 4.55
C ALA A 182 7.12 -8.18 3.81
N ILE A 183 7.81 -7.68 2.78
CA ILE A 183 8.82 -8.46 2.05
C ILE A 183 10.01 -8.75 2.98
N HIS A 184 10.52 -7.74 3.69
CA HIS A 184 11.64 -7.88 4.62
C HIS A 184 11.32 -8.84 5.77
N GLN A 185 10.13 -8.71 6.37
CA GLN A 185 9.63 -9.56 7.45
C GLN A 185 9.05 -10.90 6.96
N LYS A 186 9.31 -11.31 5.72
CA LYS A 186 8.87 -12.59 5.15
C LYS A 186 7.35 -12.88 5.25
N ARG A 187 6.51 -11.84 5.40
CA ARG A 187 5.04 -12.03 5.51
C ARG A 187 4.43 -12.71 4.29
N ILE A 188 5.04 -12.52 3.11
CA ILE A 188 4.65 -13.14 1.84
C ILE A 188 5.37 -14.46 1.56
N GLY A 189 6.13 -14.98 2.54
CA GLY A 189 6.85 -16.25 2.41
C GLY A 189 5.89 -17.42 2.16
N GLY A 190 6.28 -18.32 1.26
CA GLY A 190 5.47 -19.48 0.88
C GLY A 190 4.42 -19.21 -0.22
N LEU A 191 4.06 -17.97 -0.50
CA LEU A 191 3.09 -17.64 -1.54
C LEU A 191 3.68 -17.84 -2.94
N LYS A 192 2.84 -18.32 -3.87
CA LYS A 192 3.14 -18.39 -5.30
C LYS A 192 2.49 -17.21 -6.01
N PHE A 193 3.32 -16.34 -6.60
CA PHE A 193 2.87 -15.22 -7.41
C PHE A 193 2.84 -15.59 -8.90
N ALA A 194 1.76 -15.21 -9.59
CA ALA A 194 1.67 -15.26 -11.05
C ALA A 194 2.40 -14.09 -11.71
N GLY A 195 2.59 -12.99 -10.98
CA GLY A 195 3.32 -11.82 -11.46
C GLY A 195 3.67 -10.82 -10.36
N GLY A 196 4.62 -9.95 -10.70
CA GLY A 196 5.05 -8.85 -9.85
C GLY A 196 5.24 -7.55 -10.63
N LEU A 197 4.85 -6.42 -10.04
CA LEU A 197 5.00 -5.11 -10.63
C LEU A 197 5.85 -4.20 -9.75
N PHE A 198 6.82 -3.51 -10.36
CA PHE A 198 7.60 -2.46 -9.75
C PHE A 198 7.18 -1.08 -10.26
N THR A 199 6.89 -0.16 -9.35
CA THR A 199 6.43 1.18 -9.69
C THR A 199 7.56 2.21 -9.73
N ASN A 200 8.15 2.50 -8.58
CA ASN A 200 9.23 3.48 -8.40
C ASN A 200 9.91 3.30 -7.04
N LEU A 201 11.07 3.93 -6.88
CA LEU A 201 11.82 3.94 -5.62
C LEU A 201 12.31 5.35 -5.29
N THR A 202 11.68 5.98 -4.30
CA THR A 202 12.09 7.26 -3.73
C THR A 202 12.39 7.11 -2.23
N ARG A 203 12.90 8.15 -1.60
CA ARG A 203 13.29 8.10 -0.18
C ARG A 203 12.05 7.96 0.72
N ASP A 204 11.94 6.81 1.36
CA ASP A 204 10.89 6.52 2.35
C ASP A 204 11.35 5.41 3.30
N HIS A 205 10.70 5.27 4.46
CA HIS A 205 10.92 4.18 5.43
C HIS A 205 12.39 3.97 5.88
N LEU A 206 13.23 5.04 5.89
CA LEU A 206 14.60 4.93 6.36
C LEU A 206 14.73 4.83 7.88
N ASP A 207 13.68 5.18 8.62
CA ASP A 207 13.53 4.88 10.04
C ASP A 207 13.63 3.38 10.30
N TYR A 208 13.02 2.55 9.45
CA TYR A 208 13.04 1.09 9.51
C TYR A 208 14.25 0.48 8.79
N HIS A 209 14.45 0.78 7.50
CA HIS A 209 15.47 0.14 6.68
C HIS A 209 16.89 0.68 6.89
N LYS A 210 17.05 1.82 7.58
CA LYS A 210 18.29 2.52 7.90
C LYS A 210 19.00 3.14 6.69
N THR A 211 19.10 2.45 5.56
CA THR A 211 19.75 2.92 4.35
C THR A 211 18.82 2.76 3.13
N PHE A 212 19.03 3.60 2.11
CA PHE A 212 18.32 3.47 0.84
C PHE A 212 18.63 2.14 0.14
N GLU A 213 19.83 1.63 0.30
CA GLU A 213 20.24 0.34 -0.25
C GLU A 213 19.46 -0.83 0.37
N ASN A 214 19.32 -0.87 1.69
CA ASN A 214 18.52 -1.87 2.38
C ASN A 214 17.04 -1.80 1.95
N TYR A 215 16.50 -0.59 1.81
CA TYR A 215 15.15 -0.37 1.33
C TYR A 215 14.94 -0.89 -0.10
N ARG A 216 15.89 -0.59 -1.01
CA ARG A 216 15.91 -1.13 -2.37
C ARG A 216 15.99 -2.66 -2.36
N ASN A 217 16.94 -3.22 -1.62
CA ASN A 217 17.18 -4.66 -1.57
C ASN A 217 15.99 -5.43 -0.96
N ALA A 218 15.30 -4.85 0.02
CA ALA A 218 14.07 -5.43 0.57
C ALA A 218 13.00 -5.59 -0.53
N LYS A 219 12.77 -4.59 -1.37
CA LYS A 219 11.81 -4.69 -2.50
C LYS A 219 12.31 -5.64 -3.60
N LYS A 220 13.61 -5.61 -3.90
CA LYS A 220 14.23 -6.48 -4.91
C LYS A 220 14.05 -7.96 -4.58
N ALA A 221 14.08 -8.33 -3.30
CA ALA A 221 13.90 -9.70 -2.85
C ALA A 221 12.55 -10.31 -3.29
N PHE A 222 11.52 -9.49 -3.49
CA PHE A 222 10.24 -9.93 -4.05
C PHE A 222 10.41 -10.49 -5.48
N PHE A 223 11.13 -9.76 -6.35
CA PHE A 223 11.37 -10.16 -7.74
C PHE A 223 12.32 -11.34 -7.84
N ASP A 224 13.34 -11.38 -6.99
CA ASP A 224 14.29 -12.49 -6.92
C ASP A 224 13.60 -13.82 -6.53
N GLY A 225 12.49 -13.73 -5.77
CA GLY A 225 11.68 -14.86 -5.34
C GLY A 225 10.60 -15.31 -6.33
N LEU A 226 10.37 -14.58 -7.42
CA LEU A 226 9.33 -14.94 -8.40
C LEU A 226 9.69 -16.25 -9.14
N PRO A 227 8.71 -17.16 -9.32
CA PRO A 227 8.95 -18.41 -10.05
C PRO A 227 9.11 -18.16 -11.56
N LYS A 228 9.68 -19.13 -12.27
CA LYS A 228 9.97 -19.04 -13.72
C LYS A 228 8.70 -18.84 -14.58
N ASP A 229 7.58 -19.36 -14.13
CA ASP A 229 6.27 -19.25 -14.79
C ASP A 229 5.52 -17.95 -14.47
N ALA A 230 6.11 -17.06 -13.67
CA ALA A 230 5.59 -15.73 -13.40
C ALA A 230 6.08 -14.68 -14.42
N PHE A 231 5.46 -13.50 -14.37
CA PHE A 231 5.99 -12.31 -15.04
C PHE A 231 6.49 -11.27 -14.02
N ALA A 232 7.44 -10.45 -14.47
CA ALA A 232 7.94 -9.29 -13.71
C ALA A 232 7.86 -8.06 -14.61
N ILE A 233 7.01 -7.10 -14.24
CA ILE A 233 6.87 -5.82 -14.94
C ILE A 233 7.59 -4.73 -14.17
N THR A 234 8.50 -4.01 -14.82
CA THR A 234 9.29 -2.97 -14.18
C THR A 234 9.22 -1.64 -14.91
N ASN A 235 9.26 -0.55 -14.14
CA ASN A 235 9.29 0.81 -14.65
C ASN A 235 10.70 1.16 -15.16
N ALA A 236 10.86 1.31 -16.48
CA ALA A 236 12.13 1.68 -17.09
C ALA A 236 12.47 3.17 -16.90
N ASP A 237 11.51 4.01 -16.51
CA ASP A 237 11.75 5.42 -16.20
C ASP A 237 12.38 5.61 -14.80
N ASP A 238 12.33 4.60 -13.93
CA ASP A 238 13.01 4.62 -12.62
C ASP A 238 14.42 4.01 -12.75
N LYS A 239 15.43 4.72 -12.25
CA LYS A 239 16.83 4.28 -12.28
C LYS A 239 17.08 2.92 -11.60
N ASN A 240 16.21 2.51 -10.67
CA ASN A 240 16.27 1.21 -9.99
C ASN A 240 15.44 0.13 -10.71
N GLY A 241 14.66 0.49 -11.74
CA GLY A 241 13.75 -0.43 -12.40
C GLY A 241 14.42 -1.71 -12.87
N MET A 242 15.51 -1.60 -13.62
CA MET A 242 16.26 -2.76 -14.10
C MET A 242 17.00 -3.50 -12.98
N VAL A 243 17.42 -2.80 -11.92
CA VAL A 243 18.05 -3.42 -10.75
C VAL A 243 17.08 -4.35 -10.03
N MET A 244 15.79 -3.98 -9.95
CA MET A 244 14.77 -4.81 -9.30
C MET A 244 14.63 -6.19 -9.94
N VAL A 245 14.75 -6.28 -11.26
CA VAL A 245 14.49 -7.52 -12.02
C VAL A 245 15.75 -8.24 -12.51
N GLN A 246 16.94 -7.76 -12.16
CA GLN A 246 18.20 -8.30 -12.71
C GLN A 246 18.46 -9.77 -12.37
N ASN A 247 17.95 -10.28 -11.25
CA ASN A 247 18.16 -11.66 -10.79
C ASN A 247 16.88 -12.51 -10.82
N THR A 248 15.76 -11.95 -11.30
CA THR A 248 14.51 -12.70 -11.35
C THR A 248 14.58 -13.85 -12.36
N LYS A 249 13.86 -14.92 -12.06
CA LYS A 249 13.66 -16.05 -13.01
C LYS A 249 12.40 -15.85 -13.86
N ALA A 250 11.57 -14.88 -13.52
CA ALA A 250 10.32 -14.58 -14.22
C ALA A 250 10.56 -13.95 -15.58
N THR A 251 9.53 -13.97 -16.42
CA THR A 251 9.55 -13.25 -17.71
C THR A 251 9.50 -11.75 -17.46
N VAL A 252 10.57 -11.03 -17.81
CA VAL A 252 10.68 -9.57 -17.60
C VAL A 252 10.01 -8.82 -18.74
N LYS A 253 9.20 -7.82 -18.38
CA LYS A 253 8.63 -6.81 -19.26
C LYS A 253 8.86 -5.42 -18.67
N THR A 254 9.04 -4.44 -19.54
CA THR A 254 9.28 -3.06 -19.15
C THR A 254 8.13 -2.15 -19.58
N TYR A 255 7.90 -1.09 -18.82
CA TYR A 255 7.02 -0.01 -19.25
C TYR A 255 7.70 1.35 -19.07
N SER A 256 7.35 2.31 -19.94
CA SER A 256 7.91 3.66 -19.93
C SER A 256 7.00 4.68 -20.59
N THR A 257 7.04 5.90 -20.07
CA THR A 257 6.45 7.10 -20.69
C THR A 257 7.49 7.95 -21.42
N ARG A 258 8.79 7.59 -21.34
CA ARG A 258 9.91 8.42 -21.82
C ARG A 258 10.83 7.70 -22.80
N THR A 259 11.05 6.41 -22.60
CA THR A 259 12.04 5.62 -23.35
C THR A 259 11.40 4.44 -24.07
N LEU A 260 12.20 3.69 -24.84
CA LEU A 260 11.76 2.43 -25.43
C LEU A 260 11.51 1.40 -24.34
N ALA A 261 10.35 0.74 -24.41
CA ALA A 261 9.93 -0.30 -23.47
C ALA A 261 8.94 -1.24 -24.17
N ASP A 262 8.62 -2.39 -23.54
CA ASP A 262 7.61 -3.32 -24.02
C ASP A 262 6.21 -2.70 -24.07
N PHE A 263 5.88 -1.87 -23.09
CA PHE A 263 4.63 -1.12 -23.01
C PHE A 263 4.94 0.38 -22.93
N ARG A 264 4.31 1.19 -23.79
CA ARG A 264 4.57 2.63 -23.87
C ARG A 264 3.29 3.43 -23.90
N ALA A 265 3.35 4.62 -23.29
CA ALA A 265 2.30 5.61 -23.43
C ALA A 265 2.88 7.01 -23.60
N ARG A 266 2.11 7.87 -24.26
CA ARG A 266 2.31 9.31 -24.25
C ARG A 266 1.00 10.04 -23.98
N ILE A 267 1.09 11.19 -23.37
CA ILE A 267 -0.05 12.08 -23.14
C ILE A 267 -0.27 12.88 -24.42
N LEU A 268 -1.49 12.84 -24.95
CA LEU A 268 -1.91 13.66 -26.05
C LEU A 268 -2.55 14.97 -25.53
N GLU A 269 -3.44 14.85 -24.54
CA GLU A 269 -4.11 15.98 -23.90
C GLU A 269 -4.29 15.69 -22.39
N CYS A 270 -4.34 16.77 -21.57
CA CYS A 270 -4.53 16.66 -20.12
C CYS A 270 -5.51 17.75 -19.64
N HIS A 271 -6.60 17.33 -18.96
CA HIS A 271 -7.65 18.18 -18.40
C HIS A 271 -8.00 17.72 -16.98
N PHE A 272 -8.76 18.51 -16.21
CA PHE A 272 -9.24 18.07 -14.87
C PHE A 272 -10.26 16.94 -14.96
N GLU A 273 -10.91 16.75 -16.09
CA GLU A 273 -11.83 15.63 -16.35
C GLU A 273 -11.10 14.34 -16.71
N GLY A 274 -9.83 14.42 -17.09
CA GLY A 274 -9.03 13.27 -17.48
C GLY A 274 -7.97 13.57 -18.52
N MET A 275 -7.39 12.52 -19.09
CA MET A 275 -6.34 12.61 -20.11
C MET A 275 -6.71 11.82 -21.35
N TYR A 276 -6.26 12.30 -22.51
CA TYR A 276 -6.14 11.49 -23.72
C TYR A 276 -4.74 10.95 -23.85
N LEU A 277 -4.63 9.64 -23.94
CA LEU A 277 -3.38 8.91 -24.02
C LEU A 277 -3.27 8.12 -25.31
N GLU A 278 -2.05 7.96 -25.80
CA GLU A 278 -1.74 6.90 -26.78
C GLU A 278 -1.00 5.80 -26.01
N ILE A 279 -1.53 4.57 -26.01
CA ILE A 279 -0.91 3.39 -25.40
C ILE A 279 -0.64 2.37 -26.51
N ASP A 280 0.62 2.04 -26.73
CA ASP A 280 1.09 1.12 -27.78
C ASP A 280 0.44 1.40 -29.18
N GLY A 281 0.38 2.70 -29.55
CA GLY A 281 -0.16 3.17 -30.82
C GLY A 281 -1.68 3.22 -30.92
N ARG A 282 -2.41 3.08 -29.78
CA ARG A 282 -3.87 3.19 -29.70
C ARG A 282 -4.27 4.34 -28.76
N GLU A 283 -5.24 5.13 -29.19
CA GLU A 283 -5.74 6.24 -28.40
C GLU A 283 -6.83 5.81 -27.43
N VAL A 284 -6.80 6.38 -26.22
CA VAL A 284 -7.79 6.14 -25.17
C VAL A 284 -7.98 7.38 -24.29
N GLY A 285 -9.21 7.75 -24.04
CA GLY A 285 -9.56 8.73 -22.99
C GLY A 285 -9.65 8.03 -21.64
N VAL A 286 -9.01 8.59 -20.62
CA VAL A 286 -9.03 8.06 -19.24
C VAL A 286 -9.40 9.12 -18.24
N GLN A 287 -10.12 8.75 -17.18
CA GLN A 287 -10.60 9.66 -16.14
C GLN A 287 -9.60 9.80 -14.99
N PHE A 288 -8.35 10.05 -15.35
CA PHE A 288 -7.23 10.23 -14.42
C PHE A 288 -6.47 11.49 -14.80
N ILE A 289 -5.84 12.14 -13.82
CA ILE A 289 -4.96 13.29 -14.02
C ILE A 289 -3.56 13.02 -13.47
N GLY A 290 -2.57 13.74 -14.01
CA GLY A 290 -1.17 13.64 -13.58
C GLY A 290 -0.35 12.57 -14.29
N LYS A 291 0.84 12.95 -14.73
CA LYS A 291 1.79 12.08 -15.47
C LYS A 291 2.13 10.78 -14.72
N PHE A 292 2.20 10.82 -13.39
CA PHE A 292 2.48 9.62 -12.62
C PHE A 292 1.35 8.57 -12.74
N ASN A 293 0.10 9.00 -12.97
CA ASN A 293 -1.00 8.07 -13.22
C ASN A 293 -0.90 7.41 -14.60
N VAL A 294 -0.25 8.03 -15.57
CA VAL A 294 0.04 7.36 -16.85
C VAL A 294 0.97 6.17 -16.63
N SER A 295 1.99 6.31 -15.79
CA SER A 295 2.86 5.19 -15.38
C SER A 295 2.07 4.10 -14.64
N ASN A 296 1.15 4.46 -13.74
CA ASN A 296 0.26 3.51 -13.06
C ASN A 296 -0.65 2.77 -14.06
N ILE A 297 -1.26 3.49 -14.98
CA ILE A 297 -2.12 2.95 -16.05
C ILE A 297 -1.34 1.99 -16.95
N LEU A 298 -0.09 2.32 -17.32
CA LEU A 298 0.77 1.44 -18.10
C LEU A 298 1.11 0.14 -17.35
N ALA A 299 1.40 0.22 -16.06
CA ALA A 299 1.63 -0.97 -15.24
C ALA A 299 0.37 -1.86 -15.19
N VAL A 300 -0.82 -1.27 -15.05
CA VAL A 300 -2.13 -1.98 -15.09
C VAL A 300 -2.35 -2.61 -16.47
N TYR A 301 -2.14 -1.85 -17.55
CA TYR A 301 -2.26 -2.32 -18.91
C TYR A 301 -1.33 -3.51 -19.18
N GLY A 302 -0.04 -3.37 -18.84
CA GLY A 302 0.97 -4.42 -19.02
C GLY A 302 0.62 -5.68 -18.22
N ALA A 303 0.17 -5.55 -16.96
CA ALA A 303 -0.25 -6.69 -16.15
C ALA A 303 -1.46 -7.41 -16.76
N ALA A 304 -2.45 -6.66 -17.25
CA ALA A 304 -3.63 -7.25 -17.90
C ALA A 304 -3.27 -7.99 -19.19
N VAL A 305 -2.35 -7.44 -20.00
CA VAL A 305 -1.80 -8.14 -21.18
C VAL A 305 -1.10 -9.44 -20.77
N MET A 306 -0.24 -9.39 -19.75
CA MET A 306 0.48 -10.59 -19.27
C MET A 306 -0.47 -11.63 -18.64
N LEU A 307 -1.63 -11.21 -18.16
CA LEU A 307 -2.71 -12.10 -17.68
C LEU A 307 -3.65 -12.57 -18.81
N GLY A 308 -3.32 -12.27 -20.07
CA GLY A 308 -3.99 -12.79 -21.27
C GLY A 308 -5.21 -11.98 -21.73
N LYS A 309 -5.38 -10.73 -21.29
CA LYS A 309 -6.43 -9.85 -21.81
C LYS A 309 -6.00 -9.19 -23.11
N ARG A 310 -6.95 -8.99 -24.03
CA ARG A 310 -6.66 -8.32 -25.30
C ARG A 310 -6.50 -6.81 -25.09
N PRO A 311 -5.54 -6.16 -25.77
CA PRO A 311 -5.30 -4.73 -25.66
C PRO A 311 -6.57 -3.87 -25.83
N GLU A 312 -7.41 -4.19 -26.81
CA GLU A 312 -8.64 -3.44 -27.10
C GLU A 312 -9.63 -3.49 -25.92
N ASP A 313 -9.82 -4.67 -25.32
CA ASP A 313 -10.71 -4.84 -24.18
C ASP A 313 -10.16 -4.11 -22.95
N ILE A 314 -8.82 -4.13 -22.75
CA ILE A 314 -8.16 -3.40 -21.65
C ILE A 314 -8.41 -1.89 -21.80
N LEU A 315 -8.20 -1.34 -22.99
CA LEU A 315 -8.39 0.10 -23.22
C LEU A 315 -9.85 0.52 -23.05
N LEU A 316 -10.80 -0.32 -23.53
CA LEU A 316 -12.22 -0.07 -23.31
C LEU A 316 -12.57 0.00 -21.82
N VAL A 317 -12.05 -0.93 -21.02
CA VAL A 317 -12.30 -0.90 -19.57
C VAL A 317 -11.57 0.28 -18.91
N LEU A 318 -10.32 0.58 -19.27
CA LEU A 318 -9.57 1.72 -18.74
C LEU A 318 -10.31 3.04 -18.90
N SER A 319 -11.01 3.25 -20.04
CA SER A 319 -11.79 4.47 -20.29
C SER A 319 -12.97 4.66 -19.31
N THR A 320 -13.37 3.61 -18.62
CA THR A 320 -14.49 3.60 -17.67
C THR A 320 -14.05 3.55 -16.20
N LEU A 321 -12.75 3.48 -15.93
CA LEU A 321 -12.24 3.48 -14.57
C LEU A 321 -12.04 4.91 -14.06
N HIS A 322 -12.26 5.09 -12.76
CA HIS A 322 -12.08 6.36 -12.06
C HIS A 322 -10.87 6.30 -11.12
N SER A 323 -10.43 7.47 -10.63
CA SER A 323 -9.39 7.54 -9.60
C SER A 323 -9.80 6.76 -8.36
N VAL A 324 -8.80 6.19 -7.71
CA VAL A 324 -8.98 5.48 -6.43
C VAL A 324 -9.27 6.51 -5.34
N SER A 325 -10.19 6.18 -4.43
CA SER A 325 -10.57 7.08 -3.33
C SER A 325 -9.35 7.62 -2.58
N GLY A 326 -9.30 8.95 -2.41
CA GLY A 326 -8.19 9.64 -1.76
C GLY A 326 -6.87 9.61 -2.55
N ARG A 327 -6.92 9.41 -3.87
CA ARG A 327 -5.74 9.42 -4.75
C ARG A 327 -5.98 10.38 -5.92
N LEU A 328 -5.54 11.62 -5.77
CA LEU A 328 -5.77 12.72 -6.72
C LEU A 328 -7.25 12.79 -7.13
N GLU A 329 -8.12 12.76 -6.14
CA GLU A 329 -9.57 12.69 -6.30
C GLU A 329 -10.17 14.10 -6.44
N PRO A 330 -10.65 14.53 -7.63
CA PRO A 330 -11.18 15.85 -7.81
C PRO A 330 -12.65 15.94 -7.36
N ILE A 331 -13.01 17.02 -6.68
CA ILE A 331 -14.38 17.36 -6.25
C ILE A 331 -14.65 18.81 -6.70
N ARG A 332 -15.65 18.99 -7.55
CA ARG A 332 -16.00 20.32 -8.05
C ARG A 332 -16.82 21.12 -7.04
N SER A 333 -16.38 22.34 -6.79
CA SER A 333 -17.13 23.31 -6.01
C SER A 333 -18.23 23.99 -6.86
N PRO A 334 -19.41 24.28 -6.28
CA PRO A 334 -20.43 25.13 -6.92
C PRO A 334 -19.89 26.52 -7.32
N GLU A 335 -18.89 27.02 -6.61
CA GLU A 335 -18.26 28.33 -6.87
C GLU A 335 -17.27 28.31 -8.06
N GLY A 336 -16.99 27.10 -8.60
CA GLY A 336 -16.21 26.92 -9.82
C GLY A 336 -14.70 26.72 -9.60
N PHE A 337 -14.24 26.51 -8.39
CA PHE A 337 -12.91 25.97 -8.11
C PHE A 337 -12.97 24.43 -7.99
N THR A 338 -11.81 23.78 -8.03
CA THR A 338 -11.72 22.32 -7.86
C THR A 338 -11.00 22.01 -6.56
N ALA A 339 -11.62 21.23 -5.66
CA ALA A 339 -10.93 20.62 -4.54
C ALA A 339 -10.33 19.27 -4.98
N ILE A 340 -9.14 18.94 -4.50
CA ILE A 340 -8.47 17.65 -4.76
C ILE A 340 -8.09 17.04 -3.43
N VAL A 341 -8.53 15.80 -3.17
CA VAL A 341 -8.16 15.04 -1.99
C VAL A 341 -7.11 14.00 -2.35
N ASP A 342 -5.99 13.99 -1.61
CA ASP A 342 -4.89 13.05 -1.86
C ASP A 342 -4.21 12.57 -0.58
N TYR A 343 -3.69 11.35 -0.63
CA TYR A 343 -2.95 10.69 0.47
C TYR A 343 -1.48 11.14 0.55
N ALA A 344 -1.06 12.14 -0.19
CA ALA A 344 0.33 12.63 -0.20
C ALA A 344 0.77 13.09 1.19
N HIS A 345 1.60 12.30 1.84
CA HIS A 345 2.12 12.50 3.20
C HIS A 345 3.66 12.41 3.28
N THR A 346 4.32 12.48 2.12
CA THR A 346 5.78 12.61 1.98
C THR A 346 6.12 13.78 1.06
N PRO A 347 7.32 14.37 1.15
CA PRO A 347 7.72 15.47 0.28
C PRO A 347 7.59 15.13 -1.21
N ASP A 348 8.06 13.94 -1.64
CA ASP A 348 7.98 13.49 -3.03
C ASP A 348 6.54 13.30 -3.52
N ALA A 349 5.69 12.69 -2.68
CA ALA A 349 4.28 12.49 -3.05
C ALA A 349 3.57 13.85 -3.21
N LEU A 350 3.84 14.79 -2.30
CA LEU A 350 3.28 16.14 -2.36
C LEU A 350 3.77 16.89 -3.61
N ALA A 351 5.07 16.78 -3.94
CA ALA A 351 5.63 17.32 -5.16
C ALA A 351 4.93 16.78 -6.42
N ASN A 352 4.74 15.46 -6.49
CA ASN A 352 4.10 14.83 -7.64
C ASN A 352 2.65 15.28 -7.83
N VAL A 353 1.89 15.38 -6.74
CA VAL A 353 0.49 15.85 -6.80
C VAL A 353 0.42 17.31 -7.22
N LEU A 354 1.26 18.17 -6.64
CA LEU A 354 1.31 19.60 -7.01
C LEU A 354 1.76 19.81 -8.45
N ASN A 355 2.76 19.06 -8.92
CA ASN A 355 3.16 19.09 -10.34
C ASN A 355 2.00 18.69 -11.25
N ALA A 356 1.24 17.64 -10.91
CA ALA A 356 0.09 17.22 -11.69
C ALA A 356 -1.00 18.30 -11.74
N ILE A 357 -1.24 19.00 -10.64
CA ILE A 357 -2.18 20.12 -10.58
C ILE A 357 -1.72 21.25 -11.50
N HIS A 358 -0.44 21.63 -11.43
CA HIS A 358 0.12 22.69 -12.29
C HIS A 358 0.06 22.35 -13.78
N GLU A 359 0.27 21.08 -14.16
CA GLU A 359 0.15 20.62 -15.54
C GLU A 359 -1.26 20.83 -16.10
N VAL A 360 -2.28 20.63 -15.26
CA VAL A 360 -3.69 20.83 -15.67
C VAL A 360 -4.08 22.30 -15.64
N LEU A 361 -3.59 23.08 -14.65
CA LEU A 361 -3.86 24.51 -14.56
C LEU A 361 -3.29 25.31 -15.74
N ASP A 362 -2.17 24.84 -16.31
CA ASP A 362 -1.48 25.49 -17.43
C ASP A 362 -1.27 27.01 -17.20
N GLY A 363 -0.88 27.37 -15.98
CA GLY A 363 -0.66 28.75 -15.56
C GLY A 363 -1.93 29.58 -15.31
N LYS A 364 -3.12 28.95 -15.32
CA LYS A 364 -4.39 29.61 -15.05
C LYS A 364 -4.90 29.23 -13.65
N GLY A 365 -5.19 30.24 -12.80
CA GLY A 365 -5.66 30.02 -11.43
C GLY A 365 -4.51 29.84 -10.42
N HIS A 366 -4.87 29.68 -9.14
CA HIS A 366 -3.97 29.59 -8.00
C HIS A 366 -4.12 28.24 -7.30
N VAL A 367 -3.05 27.82 -6.62
CA VAL A 367 -3.05 26.61 -5.82
C VAL A 367 -3.01 26.97 -4.34
N ILE A 368 -4.00 26.47 -3.59
CA ILE A 368 -4.11 26.58 -2.13
C ILE A 368 -3.93 25.17 -1.58
N THR A 369 -2.89 24.94 -0.77
CA THR A 369 -2.60 23.61 -0.22
C THR A 369 -2.88 23.55 1.27
N VAL A 370 -3.71 22.59 1.68
CA VAL A 370 -3.92 22.19 3.08
C VAL A 370 -3.13 20.92 3.33
N CYS A 371 -2.18 20.94 4.25
CA CYS A 371 -1.37 19.76 4.57
C CYS A 371 -0.97 19.73 6.04
N GLY A 372 -0.70 18.54 6.53
CA GLY A 372 -0.19 18.27 7.87
C GLY A 372 0.77 17.08 7.85
N ALA A 373 1.34 16.77 9.00
CA ALA A 373 2.21 15.61 9.18
C ALA A 373 1.74 14.74 10.35
N GLY A 374 1.96 13.43 10.25
CA GLY A 374 1.60 12.49 11.31
C GLY A 374 2.57 12.55 12.49
N GLY A 375 2.02 12.39 13.71
CA GLY A 375 2.78 12.19 14.94
C GLY A 375 3.37 10.78 15.02
N ASN A 376 4.41 10.59 15.86
CA ASN A 376 5.12 9.32 16.05
C ASN A 376 5.62 8.70 14.72
N ARG A 377 6.09 9.57 13.81
CA ARG A 377 6.66 9.25 12.50
C ARG A 377 7.96 10.03 12.30
N ASP A 378 8.62 9.83 11.16
CA ASP A 378 9.84 10.54 10.79
C ASP A 378 9.64 12.06 10.86
N LYS A 379 10.26 12.70 11.88
CA LYS A 379 10.21 14.15 12.08
C LYS A 379 10.99 14.91 11.00
N GLY A 380 12.01 14.27 10.42
CA GLY A 380 12.86 14.89 9.40
C GLY A 380 12.12 15.25 8.12
N LYS A 381 11.00 14.60 7.82
CA LYS A 381 10.18 14.94 6.65
C LYS A 381 9.28 16.17 6.86
N ARG A 382 8.98 16.57 8.12
CA ARG A 382 8.04 17.66 8.44
C ARG A 382 8.43 18.99 7.79
N PRO A 383 9.66 19.52 8.00
CA PRO A 383 10.09 20.75 7.35
C PRO A 383 10.17 20.64 5.83
N LEU A 384 10.55 19.47 5.30
CA LEU A 384 10.64 19.24 3.85
C LEU A 384 9.27 19.26 3.17
N MET A 385 8.25 18.73 3.83
CA MET A 385 6.85 18.79 3.35
C MET A 385 6.36 20.24 3.28
N ALA A 386 6.63 21.05 4.32
CA ALA A 386 6.25 22.46 4.33
C ALA A 386 6.97 23.25 3.23
N GLN A 387 8.28 23.01 3.04
CA GLN A 387 9.06 23.63 1.96
C GLN A 387 8.48 23.28 0.58
N GLU A 388 8.12 22.02 0.36
CA GLU A 388 7.57 21.57 -0.92
C GLU A 388 6.19 22.20 -1.18
N ALA A 389 5.31 22.22 -0.16
CA ALA A 389 4.01 22.87 -0.25
C ALA A 389 4.14 24.36 -0.63
N VAL A 390 5.01 25.09 0.07
CA VAL A 390 5.22 26.54 -0.16
C VAL A 390 5.88 26.82 -1.51
N ARG A 391 6.77 25.96 -1.97
CA ARG A 391 7.44 26.08 -3.27
C ARG A 391 6.46 26.06 -4.42
N GLN A 392 5.43 25.24 -4.33
CA GLN A 392 4.50 24.96 -5.43
C GLN A 392 3.09 25.53 -5.21
N SER A 393 2.84 26.25 -4.12
CA SER A 393 1.52 26.80 -3.84
C SER A 393 1.55 28.33 -3.69
N ASP A 394 0.45 28.98 -4.03
CA ASP A 394 0.26 30.42 -3.81
C ASP A 394 -0.06 30.69 -2.34
N ARG A 395 -0.80 29.78 -1.70
CA ARG A 395 -1.11 29.79 -0.27
C ARG A 395 -1.01 28.39 0.30
N VAL A 396 -0.58 28.29 1.56
CA VAL A 396 -0.48 27.03 2.29
C VAL A 396 -1.15 27.17 3.65
N ILE A 397 -1.97 26.19 4.02
CA ILE A 397 -2.51 26.07 5.37
C ILE A 397 -1.92 24.82 5.98
N ILE A 398 -1.08 25.00 7.00
CA ILE A 398 -0.50 23.89 7.77
C ILE A 398 -1.46 23.56 8.92
N THR A 399 -1.84 22.29 9.03
CA THR A 399 -2.86 21.82 9.96
C THR A 399 -2.49 20.49 10.61
N SER A 400 -3.32 20.03 11.55
CA SER A 400 -3.20 18.69 12.13
C SER A 400 -3.59 17.61 11.14
N ASP A 401 -2.85 16.52 11.14
CA ASP A 401 -3.18 15.25 10.47
C ASP A 401 -3.61 14.23 11.55
N ASN A 402 -2.89 13.14 11.75
CA ASN A 402 -3.02 12.20 12.86
C ASN A 402 -1.93 12.49 13.90
N PRO A 403 -2.19 13.31 14.93
CA PRO A 403 -1.15 13.68 15.89
C PRO A 403 -0.71 12.52 16.78
N ARG A 404 -1.53 11.49 16.90
CA ARG A 404 -1.30 10.33 17.76
C ARG A 404 -0.99 10.75 19.19
N PHE A 405 0.22 10.49 19.68
CA PHE A 405 0.63 10.83 21.05
C PHE A 405 1.44 12.14 21.14
N GLU A 406 1.63 12.85 20.02
CA GLU A 406 2.28 14.17 20.01
C GLU A 406 1.25 15.29 20.07
N GLU A 407 1.66 16.46 20.60
CA GLU A 407 0.81 17.66 20.58
C GLU A 407 0.71 18.21 19.14
N PRO A 408 -0.50 18.44 18.62
CA PRO A 408 -0.69 18.88 17.24
C PRO A 408 0.08 20.15 16.89
N GLN A 409 0.13 21.14 17.81
CA GLN A 409 0.85 22.39 17.59
C GLN A 409 2.38 22.18 17.51
N ALA A 410 2.93 21.20 18.21
CA ALA A 410 4.35 20.88 18.14
C ALA A 410 4.71 20.34 16.73
N ILE A 411 3.86 19.51 16.14
CA ILE A 411 4.05 18.99 14.77
C ILE A 411 3.99 20.13 13.75
N ILE A 412 3.02 21.05 13.91
CA ILE A 412 2.90 22.25 13.06
C ILE A 412 4.16 23.11 13.18
N ASN A 413 4.67 23.31 14.38
CA ASN A 413 5.89 24.11 14.61
C ASN A 413 7.12 23.45 13.94
N ASP A 414 7.24 22.12 13.99
CA ASP A 414 8.31 21.40 13.28
C ASP A 414 8.23 21.61 11.75
N MET A 415 7.03 21.68 11.20
CA MET A 415 6.83 21.99 9.78
C MET A 415 7.24 23.45 9.46
N LEU A 416 6.79 24.41 10.28
CA LEU A 416 7.09 25.83 10.12
C LEU A 416 8.59 26.14 10.26
N ALA A 417 9.30 25.40 11.11
CA ALA A 417 10.74 25.57 11.34
C ALA A 417 11.59 25.36 10.07
N GLY A 418 11.04 24.72 9.04
CA GLY A 418 11.68 24.55 7.73
C GLY A 418 11.58 25.75 6.80
N LEU A 419 10.85 26.80 7.19
CA LEU A 419 10.51 27.93 6.32
C LEU A 419 11.22 29.22 6.75
N ASN A 420 11.65 30.01 5.77
CA ASN A 420 12.18 31.35 6.00
C ASN A 420 11.04 32.40 6.05
N ASP A 421 11.37 33.64 6.45
CA ASP A 421 10.40 34.73 6.62
C ASP A 421 9.61 35.07 5.34
N GLN A 422 10.21 34.94 4.17
CA GLN A 422 9.55 35.17 2.91
C GLN A 422 8.53 34.06 2.61
N GLN A 423 8.89 32.84 2.90
CA GLN A 423 8.02 31.67 2.74
C GLN A 423 6.85 31.69 3.72
N LEU A 424 7.09 32.10 4.97
CA LEU A 424 6.06 32.24 6.01
C LEU A 424 4.93 33.21 5.62
N ARG A 425 5.18 34.20 4.74
CA ARG A 425 4.14 35.11 4.24
C ARG A 425 3.04 34.41 3.42
N LYS A 426 3.33 33.23 2.88
CA LYS A 426 2.36 32.40 2.16
C LYS A 426 1.60 31.43 3.06
N VAL A 427 1.97 31.31 4.33
CA VAL A 427 1.52 30.23 5.22
C VAL A 427 0.58 30.76 6.29
N ILE A 428 -0.48 30.00 6.54
CA ILE A 428 -1.37 30.13 7.71
C ILE A 428 -1.30 28.82 8.47
N SER A 429 -1.28 28.84 9.79
CA SER A 429 -1.39 27.64 10.60
C SER A 429 -2.74 27.61 11.32
N ILE A 430 -3.49 26.53 11.15
CA ILE A 430 -4.78 26.30 11.76
C ILE A 430 -4.80 24.85 12.26
N THR A 431 -4.78 24.64 13.56
CA THR A 431 -4.69 23.31 14.16
C THR A 431 -5.89 22.44 13.83
N ASP A 432 -7.10 23.03 13.90
CA ASP A 432 -8.33 22.33 13.49
C ASP A 432 -8.37 22.11 11.99
N ARG A 433 -8.34 20.84 11.56
CA ARG A 433 -8.29 20.48 10.14
C ARG A 433 -9.56 20.86 9.38
N LYS A 434 -10.73 20.77 10.02
CA LYS A 434 -12.00 21.18 9.41
C LYS A 434 -12.00 22.66 9.09
N GLU A 435 -11.59 23.50 10.06
CA GLU A 435 -11.47 24.94 9.86
C GLU A 435 -10.35 25.30 8.87
N ALA A 436 -9.28 24.53 8.81
CA ALA A 436 -8.23 24.69 7.79
C ALA A 436 -8.78 24.47 6.36
N ILE A 437 -9.52 23.39 6.14
CA ILE A 437 -10.17 23.09 4.85
C ILE A 437 -11.20 24.18 4.50
N ARG A 438 -12.02 24.58 5.47
CA ARG A 438 -13.01 25.64 5.27
C ARG A 438 -12.35 26.96 4.87
N THR A 439 -11.28 27.34 5.55
CA THR A 439 -10.52 28.56 5.25
C THR A 439 -9.93 28.50 3.83
N ALA A 440 -9.39 27.36 3.42
CA ALA A 440 -8.87 27.17 2.06
C ALA A 440 -9.97 27.36 1.01
N CYS A 441 -11.15 26.76 1.22
CA CYS A 441 -12.30 26.91 0.32
C CYS A 441 -12.80 28.36 0.24
N MET A 442 -12.84 29.08 1.37
CA MET A 442 -13.22 30.51 1.40
C MET A 442 -12.22 31.43 0.68
N MET A 443 -10.95 31.04 0.60
CA MET A 443 -9.91 31.79 -0.11
C MET A 443 -9.91 31.54 -1.62
N ALA A 444 -10.45 30.39 -2.05
CA ALA A 444 -10.42 29.95 -3.43
C ALA A 444 -11.42 30.74 -4.30
N LYS A 445 -11.05 30.96 -5.56
CA LYS A 445 -11.86 31.61 -6.56
C LYS A 445 -12.11 30.64 -7.73
N ARG A 446 -13.03 31.01 -8.60
CA ARG A 446 -13.30 30.25 -9.82
C ARG A 446 -12.01 30.02 -10.61
N GLY A 447 -11.74 28.77 -10.94
CA GLY A 447 -10.54 28.32 -11.65
C GLY A 447 -9.35 27.98 -10.77
N ASP A 448 -9.42 28.24 -9.45
CA ASP A 448 -8.38 27.83 -8.50
C ASP A 448 -8.48 26.33 -8.15
N VAL A 449 -7.43 25.82 -7.52
CA VAL A 449 -7.39 24.47 -6.97
C VAL A 449 -7.08 24.52 -5.47
N VAL A 450 -7.89 23.80 -4.69
CA VAL A 450 -7.66 23.53 -3.27
C VAL A 450 -7.17 22.09 -3.13
N LEU A 451 -5.88 21.89 -2.82
CA LEU A 451 -5.35 20.56 -2.50
C LEU A 451 -5.49 20.29 -1.00
N VAL A 452 -6.20 19.23 -0.64
CA VAL A 452 -6.27 18.69 0.72
C VAL A 452 -5.45 17.41 0.78
N ALA A 453 -4.23 17.51 1.32
CA ALA A 453 -3.23 16.44 1.31
C ALA A 453 -3.03 15.81 2.70
N GLY A 454 -2.67 14.53 2.69
CA GLY A 454 -2.24 13.75 3.87
C GLY A 454 -3.13 12.56 4.16
N LYS A 455 -4.43 12.76 4.36
CA LYS A 455 -5.37 11.71 4.80
C LYS A 455 -5.91 10.88 3.63
N GLY A 456 -6.17 11.51 2.49
CA GLY A 456 -6.72 10.82 1.32
C GLY A 456 -8.01 10.07 1.63
N HIS A 457 -7.93 8.74 1.71
CA HIS A 457 -9.05 7.84 1.99
C HIS A 457 -9.32 7.62 3.48
N GLU A 458 -8.44 8.10 4.39
CA GLU A 458 -8.64 7.92 5.83
C GLU A 458 -9.88 8.68 6.30
N ASP A 459 -10.79 7.97 6.96
CA ASP A 459 -12.05 8.47 7.54
C ASP A 459 -11.95 8.74 9.03
N TYR A 460 -10.73 8.85 9.57
CA TYR A 460 -10.49 9.10 11.00
C TYR A 460 -9.33 10.07 11.23
N GLN A 461 -9.33 10.69 12.40
CA GLN A 461 -8.18 11.36 13.01
C GLN A 461 -7.80 10.64 14.30
N GLU A 462 -6.55 10.19 14.40
CA GLU A 462 -6.03 9.48 15.57
C GLU A 462 -5.41 10.45 16.56
N ILE A 463 -6.03 10.58 17.75
CA ILE A 463 -5.59 11.44 18.84
C ILE A 463 -5.45 10.59 20.10
N LYS A 464 -4.25 10.54 20.70
CA LYS A 464 -3.93 9.77 21.93
C LYS A 464 -4.38 8.30 21.85
N GLY A 465 -4.20 7.68 20.66
CA GLY A 465 -4.56 6.29 20.41
C GLY A 465 -6.04 6.03 20.15
N VAL A 466 -6.87 7.07 20.12
CA VAL A 466 -8.31 6.98 19.80
C VAL A 466 -8.54 7.49 18.39
N LYS A 467 -9.24 6.71 17.57
CA LYS A 467 -9.68 7.11 16.22
C LYS A 467 -11.02 7.83 16.33
N HIS A 468 -11.04 9.10 15.97
CA HIS A 468 -12.26 9.91 15.84
C HIS A 468 -12.62 9.99 14.37
N HIS A 469 -13.91 9.87 14.04
CA HIS A 469 -14.37 10.00 12.65
C HIS A 469 -14.02 11.37 12.06
N PHE A 470 -13.34 11.37 10.92
CA PHE A 470 -12.95 12.57 10.19
C PHE A 470 -12.57 12.23 8.74
N ASP A 471 -13.38 12.60 7.79
CA ASP A 471 -13.14 12.40 6.35
C ASP A 471 -13.06 13.76 5.64
N ASP A 472 -11.92 14.02 4.98
CA ASP A 472 -11.68 15.26 4.22
C ASP A 472 -12.76 15.50 3.15
N LYS A 473 -13.29 14.45 2.52
CA LYS A 473 -14.31 14.54 1.48
C LYS A 473 -15.67 14.91 2.05
N GLU A 474 -16.05 14.31 3.18
CA GLU A 474 -17.29 14.70 3.87
C GLU A 474 -17.26 16.17 4.26
N VAL A 475 -16.13 16.64 4.80
CA VAL A 475 -15.94 18.06 5.15
C VAL A 475 -16.09 18.95 3.92
N LEU A 476 -15.49 18.59 2.77
CA LEU A 476 -15.63 19.36 1.52
C LEU A 476 -17.08 19.35 1.03
N HIS A 477 -17.74 18.19 1.04
CA HIS A 477 -19.15 18.10 0.62
C HIS A 477 -20.09 18.91 1.51
N ASP A 478 -19.83 18.96 2.82
CA ASP A 478 -20.63 19.79 3.74
C ASP A 478 -20.41 21.28 3.48
N ILE A 479 -19.16 21.70 3.20
CA ILE A 479 -18.85 23.08 2.84
C ILE A 479 -19.53 23.47 1.51
N PHE A 480 -19.58 22.56 0.52
CA PHE A 480 -20.17 22.82 -0.79
C PHE A 480 -21.69 22.81 -0.81
N LYS A 481 -22.34 22.28 0.24
CA LYS A 481 -23.80 22.31 0.41
C LYS A 481 -24.28 23.53 1.21
N ALA A 482 -23.37 24.19 1.95
CA ALA A 482 -23.69 25.34 2.82
C ALA A 482 -23.72 26.65 2.03
#